data_504ce3cee51afc3a15e5f6b0ffef4bca
#
_entry.id   504ce3cee51afc3a15e5f6b0ffef4bca
#
_cell.length_a   1.000
_cell.length_b   1.000
_cell.length_c   1.000
_cell.angle_alpha   90.00
_cell.angle_beta   90.00
_cell.angle_gamma   90.00
#
_symmetry.space_group_name_H-M   'P 1'
#
loop_
_entity.id
_entity.type
_entity.pdbx_description
1 polymer ?
#
loop_
_entity_poly.entity_id
_entity_poly.type
_entity_poly.pdbx_seq_one_letter_code
_entity_poly.pdbx_strand_id
1 'polypeptide(L)'
;MQKKFMKSAIKEAQKAVLKDEVPIGAVVVVNGKIIARAHNLMEKTQLATAHAEILAINKACKKLKSWRLDDAELYVTVEPCAMCAGAIANARIKKVYFGAYESKSGCAISKFPVLTDNGLNHVTEFEGGVEQEICANIIKSYFKSKRIKKSLD
;
A
#
# COMPACT_ATOMS: atom_id res chain seq x y z
N MET A 1 -2.52 -13.44 -12.34
CA MET A 1 -1.33 -13.18 -11.49
C MET A 1 -1.53 -11.98 -10.57
N GLN A 2 -1.95 -10.85 -11.09
CA GLN A 2 -2.18 -9.65 -10.27
C GLN A 2 -3.22 -9.90 -9.17
N LYS A 3 -4.31 -10.57 -9.49
CA LYS A 3 -5.34 -10.88 -8.49
C LYS A 3 -4.81 -11.74 -7.33
N LYS A 4 -3.96 -12.70 -7.64
CA LYS A 4 -3.34 -13.57 -6.63
C LYS A 4 -2.51 -12.78 -5.63
N PHE A 5 -1.67 -11.86 -6.12
CA PHE A 5 -0.83 -11.05 -5.25
C PHE A 5 -1.66 -9.99 -4.51
N MET A 6 -2.68 -9.43 -5.16
CA MET A 6 -3.58 -8.51 -4.47
C MET A 6 -4.34 -9.21 -3.35
N LYS A 7 -4.74 -10.47 -3.52
CA LYS A 7 -5.36 -11.25 -2.43
C LYS A 7 -4.44 -11.41 -1.22
N SER A 8 -3.14 -11.54 -1.47
CA SER A 8 -2.17 -11.57 -0.37
C SER A 8 -2.09 -10.22 0.35
N ALA A 9 -2.13 -9.12 -0.39
CA ALA A 9 -2.18 -7.78 0.21
C ALA A 9 -3.49 -7.59 1.01
N ILE A 10 -4.60 -8.09 0.50
CA ILE A 10 -5.90 -8.07 1.20
C ILE A 10 -5.83 -8.82 2.53
N LYS A 11 -5.17 -9.98 2.56
CA LYS A 11 -4.96 -10.72 3.81
C LYS A 11 -4.18 -9.90 4.83
N GLU A 12 -3.19 -9.15 4.40
CA GLU A 12 -2.47 -8.23 5.27
C GLU A 12 -3.39 -7.12 5.80
N ALA A 13 -4.23 -6.55 4.94
CA ALA A 13 -5.22 -5.54 5.37
C ALA A 13 -6.17 -6.10 6.43
N GLN A 14 -6.60 -7.35 6.28
CA GLN A 14 -7.46 -8.01 7.26
C GLN A 14 -6.77 -8.20 8.61
N LYS A 15 -5.46 -8.46 8.62
CA LYS A 15 -4.67 -8.51 9.86
C LYS A 15 -4.67 -7.16 10.57
N ALA A 16 -4.61 -6.08 9.81
CA ALA A 16 -4.65 -4.72 10.36
C ALA A 16 -5.98 -4.46 11.09
N VAL A 17 -7.10 -4.92 10.52
CA VAL A 17 -8.42 -4.81 11.18
C VAL A 17 -8.39 -5.43 12.57
N LEU A 18 -7.79 -6.61 12.71
CA LEU A 18 -7.71 -7.31 13.99
C LEU A 18 -6.86 -6.57 15.03
N LYS A 19 -6.00 -5.67 14.58
CA LYS A 19 -5.14 -4.83 15.45
C LYS A 19 -5.68 -3.42 15.62
N ASP A 20 -6.88 -3.15 15.14
CA ASP A 20 -7.49 -1.81 15.12
C ASP A 20 -6.61 -0.77 14.41
N GLU A 21 -5.99 -1.19 13.34
CA GLU A 21 -5.23 -0.33 12.43
C GLU A 21 -6.04 -0.08 11.16
N VAL A 22 -5.81 1.04 10.49
CA VAL A 22 -6.42 1.29 9.19
C VAL A 22 -6.06 0.13 8.25
N PRO A 23 -7.06 -0.54 7.64
CA PRO A 23 -6.82 -1.81 6.94
C PRO A 23 -6.26 -1.61 5.54
N ILE A 24 -4.97 -1.35 5.49
CA ILE A 24 -4.19 -1.28 4.27
C ILE A 24 -3.11 -2.35 4.35
N GLY A 25 -3.01 -3.16 3.32
CA GLY A 25 -2.01 -4.20 3.21
C GLY A 25 -1.18 -4.04 1.95
N ALA A 26 0.06 -4.50 2.00
CA ALA A 26 0.99 -4.41 0.88
C ALA A 26 1.90 -5.63 0.81
N VAL A 27 2.24 -6.03 -0.41
CA VAL A 27 3.24 -7.07 -0.65
C VAL A 27 4.20 -6.61 -1.74
N VAL A 28 5.46 -6.98 -1.61
CA VAL A 28 6.48 -6.74 -2.64
C VAL A 28 6.79 -8.07 -3.31
N VAL A 29 6.75 -8.05 -4.65
CA VAL A 29 6.94 -9.24 -5.49
C VAL A 29 8.17 -9.04 -6.37
N VAL A 30 9.06 -10.02 -6.39
CA VAL A 30 10.22 -10.05 -7.28
C VAL A 30 10.26 -11.43 -7.97
N ASN A 31 10.36 -11.41 -9.30
CA ASN A 31 10.39 -12.64 -10.10
C ASN A 31 9.23 -13.61 -9.75
N GLY A 32 8.02 -13.07 -9.62
CA GLY A 32 6.83 -13.86 -9.34
C GLY A 32 6.71 -14.40 -7.93
N LYS A 33 7.57 -13.97 -7.01
CA LYS A 33 7.56 -14.41 -5.61
C LYS A 33 7.37 -13.25 -4.66
N ILE A 34 6.52 -13.42 -3.65
CA ILE A 34 6.36 -12.42 -2.59
C ILE A 34 7.58 -12.50 -1.68
N ILE A 35 8.29 -11.38 -1.56
CA ILE A 35 9.48 -11.28 -0.69
C ILE A 35 9.24 -10.46 0.57
N ALA A 36 8.16 -9.68 0.62
CA ALA A 36 7.81 -8.89 1.81
C ALA A 36 6.31 -8.72 1.90
N ARG A 37 5.79 -8.73 3.12
CA ARG A 37 4.38 -8.51 3.44
C ARG A 37 4.29 -7.54 4.59
N ALA A 38 3.32 -6.64 4.55
CA ALA A 38 3.12 -5.68 5.63
C ALA A 38 1.70 -5.13 5.63
N HIS A 39 1.31 -4.59 6.76
CA HIS A 39 0.07 -3.83 6.90
C HIS A 39 0.34 -2.61 7.78
N ASN A 40 -0.57 -1.64 7.74
CA ASN A 40 -0.43 -0.41 8.51
C ASN A 40 -0.27 -0.71 10.01
N LEU A 41 0.70 -0.06 10.65
CA LEU A 41 1.00 -0.22 12.08
C LEU A 41 1.21 1.13 12.77
N MET A 42 0.61 2.22 12.28
CA MET A 42 0.79 3.56 12.86
C MET A 42 0.39 3.63 14.32
N GLU A 43 -0.75 3.06 14.69
CA GLU A 43 -1.25 3.10 16.06
C GLU A 43 -0.40 2.25 17.00
N LYS A 44 -0.05 1.04 16.58
CA LYS A 44 0.77 0.14 17.38
C LYS A 44 2.17 0.68 17.62
N THR A 45 2.80 1.22 16.58
CA THR A 45 4.20 1.67 16.65
C THR A 45 4.34 3.14 17.07
N GLN A 46 3.26 3.93 16.97
CA GLN A 46 3.28 5.38 17.16
C GLN A 46 4.28 6.07 16.21
N LEU A 47 4.40 5.51 14.99
CA LEU A 47 5.25 6.07 13.94
C LEU A 47 4.36 6.54 12.77
N ALA A 48 4.41 7.84 12.49
CA ALA A 48 3.61 8.45 11.42
C ALA A 48 3.92 7.84 10.03
N THR A 49 5.10 7.28 9.86
CA THR A 49 5.54 6.68 8.58
C THR A 49 5.21 5.20 8.46
N ALA A 50 4.61 4.57 9.46
CA ALA A 50 4.36 3.12 9.47
C ALA A 50 3.17 2.71 8.60
N HIS A 51 3.12 3.20 7.36
CA HIS A 51 2.17 2.75 6.34
C HIS A 51 2.61 1.39 5.79
N ALA A 52 1.64 0.60 5.32
CA ALA A 52 1.89 -0.72 4.77
C ALA A 52 2.99 -0.71 3.71
N GLU A 53 2.95 0.27 2.81
CA GLU A 53 3.91 0.39 1.70
C GLU A 53 5.33 0.63 2.22
N ILE A 54 5.49 1.56 3.18
CA ILE A 54 6.80 1.85 3.77
C ILE A 54 7.37 0.61 4.45
N LEU A 55 6.54 -0.08 5.24
CA LEU A 55 6.97 -1.29 5.94
C LEU A 55 7.35 -2.42 4.97
N ALA A 56 6.58 -2.60 3.90
CA ALA A 56 6.86 -3.61 2.89
C ALA A 56 8.17 -3.30 2.14
N ILE A 57 8.36 -2.03 1.73
CA ILE A 57 9.58 -1.57 1.08
C ILE A 57 10.80 -1.82 1.98
N ASN A 58 10.71 -1.43 3.26
CA ASN A 58 11.81 -1.60 4.20
C ASN A 58 12.18 -3.08 4.37
N LYS A 59 11.18 -3.95 4.49
CA LYS A 59 11.40 -5.40 4.58
C LYS A 59 12.08 -5.96 3.32
N ALA A 60 11.63 -5.52 2.15
CA ALA A 60 12.20 -5.95 0.88
C ALA A 60 13.66 -5.50 0.74
N CYS A 61 13.95 -4.24 1.08
CA CYS A 61 15.31 -3.70 1.05
C CYS A 61 16.25 -4.49 1.97
N LYS A 62 15.79 -4.80 3.19
CA LYS A 62 16.57 -5.58 4.14
C LYS A 62 16.83 -7.00 3.63
N LYS A 63 15.81 -7.63 3.07
CA LYS A 63 15.92 -8.99 2.55
C LYS A 63 16.89 -9.08 1.37
N LEU A 64 16.83 -8.11 0.46
CA LEU A 64 17.70 -8.07 -0.73
C LEU A 64 19.04 -7.39 -0.46
N LYS A 65 19.22 -6.78 0.71
CA LYS A 65 20.40 -5.99 1.08
C LYS A 65 20.68 -4.91 0.04
N SER A 66 19.62 -4.23 -0.42
CA SER A 66 19.67 -3.21 -1.44
C SER A 66 18.51 -2.23 -1.24
N TRP A 67 18.78 -0.92 -1.30
CA TRP A 67 17.71 0.08 -1.31
C TRP A 67 17.07 0.18 -2.70
N ARG A 68 17.73 -0.31 -3.75
CA ARG A 68 17.15 -0.33 -5.10
C ARG A 68 16.30 -1.58 -5.29
N LEU A 69 15.07 -1.37 -5.72
CA LEU A 69 14.11 -2.44 -5.97
C LEU A 69 13.65 -2.42 -7.44
N ASP A 70 14.63 -2.32 -8.37
CA ASP A 70 14.37 -2.11 -9.80
C ASP A 70 13.48 -3.17 -10.44
N ASP A 71 13.56 -4.41 -9.96
CA ASP A 71 12.77 -5.53 -10.51
C ASP A 71 11.52 -5.83 -9.70
N ALA A 72 11.22 -5.01 -8.69
CA ALA A 72 10.11 -5.26 -7.78
C ALA A 72 8.81 -4.66 -8.29
N GLU A 73 7.73 -5.37 -7.99
CA GLU A 73 6.35 -4.88 -8.11
C GLU A 73 5.77 -4.77 -6.71
N LEU A 74 5.02 -3.71 -6.47
CA LEU A 74 4.32 -3.48 -5.20
C LEU A 74 2.82 -3.63 -5.42
N TYR A 75 2.18 -4.45 -4.60
CA TYR A 75 0.73 -4.58 -4.55
C TYR A 75 0.24 -3.97 -3.25
N VAL A 76 -0.67 -3.04 -3.31
CA VAL A 76 -1.23 -2.36 -2.13
C VAL A 76 -2.75 -2.22 -2.29
N THR A 77 -3.47 -2.40 -1.20
CA THR A 77 -4.94 -2.45 -1.27
C THR A 77 -5.60 -1.10 -1.55
N VAL A 78 -4.90 0.00 -1.28
CA VAL A 78 -5.40 1.38 -1.50
C VAL A 78 -4.31 2.18 -2.23
N GLU A 79 -4.73 3.08 -3.09
CA GLU A 79 -3.83 3.99 -3.81
C GLU A 79 -2.86 4.69 -2.86
N PRO A 80 -1.54 4.68 -3.14
CA PRO A 80 -0.55 5.26 -2.23
C PRO A 80 -0.73 6.76 -2.03
N CYS A 81 -0.46 7.23 -0.80
CA CYS A 81 -0.39 8.66 -0.49
C CYS A 81 0.92 9.26 -0.99
N ALA A 82 1.09 10.58 -0.81
CA ALA A 82 2.29 11.29 -1.27
C ALA A 82 3.58 10.73 -0.67
N MET A 83 3.59 10.45 0.62
CA MET A 83 4.75 9.87 1.31
C MET A 83 5.15 8.53 0.70
N CYS A 84 4.18 7.64 0.53
CA CYS A 84 4.41 6.30 -0.03
C CYS A 84 4.79 6.36 -1.50
N ALA A 85 4.15 7.23 -2.28
CA ALA A 85 4.49 7.43 -3.69
C ALA A 85 5.95 7.92 -3.84
N GLY A 86 6.38 8.83 -2.97
CA GLY A 86 7.77 9.29 -2.92
C GLY A 86 8.73 8.17 -2.57
N ALA A 87 8.38 7.34 -1.58
CA ALA A 87 9.20 6.19 -1.19
C ALA A 87 9.30 5.15 -2.31
N ILE A 88 8.21 4.90 -3.02
CA ILE A 88 8.16 4.00 -4.18
C ILE A 88 9.14 4.47 -5.27
N ALA A 89 9.07 5.77 -5.60
CA ALA A 89 9.97 6.37 -6.58
C ALA A 89 11.43 6.30 -6.11
N ASN A 90 11.66 6.61 -4.82
CA ASN A 90 13.01 6.58 -4.25
C ASN A 90 13.62 5.18 -4.30
N ALA A 91 12.84 4.15 -4.05
CA ALA A 91 13.28 2.76 -4.10
C ALA A 91 13.39 2.20 -5.53
N ARG A 92 12.96 2.96 -6.54
CA ARG A 92 13.01 2.55 -7.96
C ARG A 92 12.12 1.35 -8.27
N ILE A 93 10.98 1.22 -7.58
CA ILE A 93 10.03 0.14 -7.85
C ILE A 93 9.54 0.23 -9.29
N LYS A 94 9.49 -0.91 -9.96
CA LYS A 94 9.15 -1.00 -11.38
C LYS A 94 7.69 -0.65 -11.65
N LYS A 95 6.77 -1.24 -10.87
CA LYS A 95 5.34 -1.05 -11.08
C LYS A 95 4.57 -1.20 -9.77
N VAL A 96 3.50 -0.42 -9.63
CA VAL A 96 2.57 -0.49 -8.50
C VAL A 96 1.21 -0.96 -9.02
N TYR A 97 0.63 -1.93 -8.34
CA TYR A 97 -0.77 -2.32 -8.50
C TYR A 97 -1.52 -1.92 -7.24
N PHE A 98 -2.63 -1.22 -7.37
CA PHE A 98 -3.44 -0.91 -6.20
C PHE A 98 -4.91 -1.29 -6.42
N GLY A 99 -5.62 -1.51 -5.31
CA GLY A 99 -7.03 -1.89 -5.34
C GLY A 99 -7.94 -0.68 -5.44
N ALA A 100 -8.23 -0.05 -4.31
CA ALA A 100 -9.16 1.09 -4.25
C ALA A 100 -8.46 2.40 -4.59
N TYR A 101 -9.15 3.26 -5.34
CA TYR A 101 -8.72 4.65 -5.54
C TYR A 101 -9.01 5.47 -4.28
N GLU A 102 -8.16 6.45 -3.99
CA GLU A 102 -8.32 7.33 -2.83
C GLU A 102 -8.37 8.79 -3.29
N SER A 103 -9.56 9.35 -3.38
CA SER A 103 -9.77 10.70 -3.94
C SER A 103 -9.20 11.83 -3.08
N LYS A 104 -9.03 11.61 -1.78
CA LYS A 104 -8.58 12.66 -0.86
C LYS A 104 -7.08 12.75 -0.72
N SER A 105 -6.36 11.62 -0.82
CA SER A 105 -4.93 11.57 -0.56
C SER A 105 -4.14 10.71 -1.56
N GLY A 106 -4.81 10.12 -2.55
CA GLY A 106 -4.16 9.22 -3.50
C GLY A 106 -3.21 9.95 -4.44
N CYS A 107 -1.99 9.46 -4.55
CA CYS A 107 -0.92 10.08 -5.33
C CYS A 107 -0.33 9.18 -6.42
N ALA A 108 -1.13 8.24 -6.93
CA ALA A 108 -0.86 7.65 -8.24
C ALA A 108 -1.52 8.55 -9.30
N ILE A 109 -2.80 8.87 -9.14
CA ILE A 109 -3.54 9.72 -10.07
C ILE A 109 -4.65 10.54 -9.42
N SER A 110 -5.30 10.05 -8.34
CA SER A 110 -6.57 10.62 -7.86
C SER A 110 -6.47 12.05 -7.37
N LYS A 111 -5.46 12.39 -6.58
CA LYS A 111 -5.23 13.74 -6.08
C LYS A 111 -4.09 14.41 -6.83
N PHE A 112 -2.94 13.78 -6.90
CA PHE A 112 -1.75 14.25 -7.62
C PHE A 112 -1.04 13.07 -8.28
N PRO A 113 -0.51 13.21 -9.51
CA PRO A 113 0.14 12.11 -10.22
C PRO A 113 1.61 11.92 -9.81
N VAL A 114 1.89 11.73 -8.53
CA VAL A 114 3.26 11.65 -7.99
C VAL A 114 4.06 10.47 -8.57
N LEU A 115 3.42 9.34 -8.86
CA LEU A 115 4.13 8.20 -9.43
C LEU A 115 4.64 8.44 -10.85
N THR A 116 3.93 9.25 -11.63
CA THR A 116 4.21 9.40 -13.06
C THR A 116 4.68 10.80 -13.46
N ASP A 117 4.35 11.83 -12.67
CA ASP A 117 4.70 13.22 -12.98
C ASP A 117 5.19 13.90 -11.71
N ASN A 118 6.40 13.56 -11.28
CA ASN A 118 6.92 13.97 -9.97
C ASN A 118 8.19 14.84 -10.07
N GLY A 119 8.75 15.00 -11.28
CA GLY A 119 10.01 15.73 -11.46
C GLY A 119 11.23 15.02 -10.88
N LEU A 120 11.07 13.77 -10.42
CA LEU A 120 12.15 12.97 -9.84
C LEU A 120 12.86 12.14 -10.92
N ASN A 121 13.94 11.45 -10.53
CA ASN A 121 14.73 10.64 -11.45
C ASN A 121 14.05 9.34 -11.89
N HIS A 122 12.95 8.96 -11.23
CA HIS A 122 12.27 7.70 -11.52
C HIS A 122 10.77 7.92 -11.65
N VAL A 123 10.22 7.33 -12.70
CA VAL A 123 8.78 7.28 -12.96
C VAL A 123 8.33 5.84 -12.78
N THR A 124 7.30 5.62 -11.96
CA THR A 124 6.79 4.29 -11.67
C THR A 124 5.46 4.09 -12.40
N GLU A 125 5.36 3.04 -13.20
CA GLU A 125 4.11 2.63 -13.81
C GLU A 125 3.13 2.14 -12.74
N PHE A 126 1.83 2.30 -12.98
CA PHE A 126 0.83 1.78 -12.06
C PHE A 126 -0.40 1.23 -12.80
N GLU A 127 -1.11 0.36 -12.12
CA GLU A 127 -2.42 -0.12 -12.53
C GLU A 127 -3.33 -0.12 -11.29
N GLY A 128 -4.42 0.67 -11.35
CA GLY A 128 -5.41 0.72 -10.28
C GLY A 128 -6.61 -0.16 -10.56
N GLY A 129 -7.43 -0.38 -9.53
CA GLY A 129 -8.67 -1.12 -9.67
C GLY A 129 -8.53 -2.64 -9.58
N VAL A 130 -7.38 -3.16 -9.13
CA VAL A 130 -7.17 -4.60 -8.98
C VAL A 130 -7.88 -5.06 -7.70
N GLU A 131 -8.95 -5.84 -7.84
CA GLU A 131 -9.85 -6.23 -6.74
C GLU A 131 -10.41 -4.99 -6.02
N GLN A 132 -10.77 -3.98 -6.79
CA GLN A 132 -11.18 -2.66 -6.32
C GLN A 132 -12.32 -2.71 -5.30
N GLU A 133 -13.36 -3.49 -5.60
CA GLU A 133 -14.57 -3.54 -4.76
C GLU A 133 -14.26 -4.11 -3.38
N ILE A 134 -13.52 -5.22 -3.32
CA ILE A 134 -13.13 -5.85 -2.06
C ILE A 134 -12.28 -4.88 -1.23
N CYS A 135 -11.29 -4.27 -1.86
CA CYS A 135 -10.39 -3.32 -1.18
C CYS A 135 -11.14 -2.11 -0.64
N ALA A 136 -12.05 -1.53 -1.45
CA ALA A 136 -12.87 -0.40 -1.03
C ALA A 136 -13.79 -0.76 0.12
N ASN A 137 -14.40 -1.95 0.09
CA ASN A 137 -15.32 -2.39 1.12
C ASN A 137 -14.64 -2.62 2.47
N ILE A 138 -13.42 -3.13 2.49
CA ILE A 138 -12.65 -3.31 3.72
C ILE A 138 -12.47 -1.96 4.44
N ILE A 139 -12.07 -0.94 3.72
CA ILE A 139 -11.87 0.42 4.25
C ILE A 139 -13.19 1.01 4.75
N LYS A 140 -14.23 0.94 3.94
CA LYS A 140 -15.56 1.48 4.29
C LYS A 140 -16.12 0.81 5.54
N SER A 141 -16.02 -0.52 5.62
CA SER A 141 -16.53 -1.29 6.77
C SER A 141 -15.79 -0.94 8.04
N TYR A 142 -14.47 -0.77 7.96
CA TYR A 142 -13.65 -0.40 9.11
C TYR A 142 -14.06 0.98 9.66
N PHE A 143 -14.13 2.01 8.81
CA PHE A 143 -14.48 3.35 9.25
C PHE A 143 -15.93 3.45 9.72
N LYS A 144 -16.85 2.73 9.10
CA LYS A 144 -18.23 2.64 9.57
C LYS A 144 -18.28 2.05 10.98
N SER A 145 -17.56 0.98 11.23
CA SER A 145 -17.45 0.33 12.53
C SER A 145 -16.87 1.28 13.59
N LYS A 146 -15.85 2.05 13.25
CA LYS A 146 -15.26 3.06 14.14
C LYS A 146 -16.25 4.17 14.48
N ARG A 147 -17.01 4.66 13.50
CA ARG A 147 -18.03 5.71 13.77
C ARG A 147 -19.14 5.21 14.69
N ILE A 148 -19.62 3.99 14.50
CA ILE A 148 -20.64 3.37 15.36
C ILE A 148 -20.10 3.26 16.79
N LYS A 149 -18.91 2.71 16.95
CA LYS A 149 -18.25 2.56 18.25
C LYS A 149 -18.07 3.89 18.96
N LYS A 150 -17.63 4.92 18.23
CA LYS A 150 -17.44 6.28 18.77
C LYS A 150 -18.75 6.90 19.23
N SER A 151 -19.86 6.68 18.52
CA SER A 151 -21.17 7.24 18.89
C SER A 151 -21.80 6.54 20.09
N LEU A 152 -21.34 5.33 20.44
CA LEU A 152 -21.82 4.60 21.63
C LEU A 152 -21.04 5.01 22.90
N ASP A 153 -19.87 5.57 22.75
CA ASP A 153 -19.06 6.10 23.86
C ASP A 153 -19.49 7.53 24.19
#